data_a0a8264416e212af6965425b5c84099c
#
_entry.id   a0a8264416e212af6965425b5c84099c
#
_cell.length_a   1.000
_cell.length_b   1.000
_cell.length_c   1.000
_cell.angle_alpha   90.00
_cell.angle_beta   90.00
_cell.angle_gamma   90.00
#
_symmetry.space_group_name_H-M   'P 1'
#
loop_
_entity.id
_entity.type
_entity.pdbx_description
1 polymer ?
#
loop_
_entity_poly.entity_id
_entity_poly.type
_entity_poly.pdbx_seq_one_letter_code
_entity_poly.pdbx_strand_id
1 'polypeptide(L)'
;DDVLKGIKSARDTDVTPIKINTVLMPGVNDDEAVGLLKWALDEGLKLRFIEQMPLDAGGVWDRSTMVTADDVFHALNPVFSLTAVEARGSAPAEEFLVNGGPETVGIIASVTRPFCGSCDRLRLTSDGQLRSCLFATKEMDLRSVLRESDDSDEAKRAEIALRFGKTALSKLPGHGINDPSFIQPARPMSAIGG
;
A
#
# COMPACT_ATOMS: atom_id res chain seq x y z
N ASP A 1 -6.89 19.21 -9.36
CA ASP A 1 -7.26 20.31 -8.44
C ASP A 1 -7.92 19.84 -7.15
N ASP A 2 -8.81 18.84 -7.17
CA ASP A 2 -9.55 18.42 -5.95
C ASP A 2 -8.67 17.68 -4.96
N VAL A 3 -7.68 16.89 -5.43
CA VAL A 3 -6.68 16.24 -4.57
C VAL A 3 -5.88 17.28 -3.79
N LEU A 4 -5.40 18.33 -4.46
CA LEU A 4 -4.64 19.42 -3.80
C LEU A 4 -5.49 20.20 -2.80
N LYS A 5 -6.77 20.44 -3.10
CA LYS A 5 -7.72 21.03 -2.14
C LYS A 5 -7.90 20.13 -0.91
N GLY A 6 -8.05 18.80 -1.12
CA GLY A 6 -8.15 17.84 -0.05
C GLY A 6 -6.93 17.81 0.86
N ILE A 7 -5.72 17.83 0.28
CA ILE A 7 -4.46 17.89 1.02
C ILE A 7 -4.38 19.20 1.84
N LYS A 8 -4.74 20.33 1.24
CA LYS A 8 -4.77 21.61 1.95
C LYS A 8 -5.75 21.57 3.12
N SER A 9 -6.96 21.06 2.90
CA SER A 9 -7.95 20.92 3.99
C SER A 9 -7.46 19.99 5.10
N ALA A 10 -6.73 18.90 4.78
CA ALA A 10 -6.15 18.02 5.78
C ALA A 10 -5.05 18.72 6.61
N ARG A 11 -4.25 19.59 5.99
CA ARG A 11 -3.21 20.38 6.69
C ARG A 11 -3.80 21.40 7.68
N ASP A 12 -5.01 21.87 7.43
CA ASP A 12 -5.71 22.81 8.32
C ASP A 12 -6.31 22.10 9.56
N THR A 13 -5.99 20.80 9.75
CA THR A 13 -6.43 19.99 10.91
C THR A 13 -5.23 19.54 11.75
N ASP A 14 -5.52 18.92 12.91
CA ASP A 14 -4.49 18.32 13.79
C ASP A 14 -3.97 16.96 13.28
N VAL A 15 -4.35 16.53 12.08
CA VAL A 15 -3.92 15.24 11.50
C VAL A 15 -2.50 15.36 10.97
N THR A 16 -1.54 14.89 11.75
CA THR A 16 -0.11 14.88 11.38
C THR A 16 0.54 13.55 11.73
N PRO A 17 1.54 13.07 10.97
CA PRO A 17 2.00 13.59 9.68
C PRO A 17 1.06 13.20 8.53
N ILE A 18 0.91 14.07 7.54
CA ILE A 18 0.21 13.73 6.29
C ILE A 18 1.17 12.99 5.37
N LYS A 19 0.75 11.83 4.89
CA LYS A 19 1.54 10.98 3.99
C LYS A 19 0.85 10.90 2.63
N ILE A 20 1.56 11.28 1.58
CA ILE A 20 1.08 11.21 0.20
C ILE A 20 1.64 9.95 -0.45
N ASN A 21 0.79 9.10 -0.96
CA ASN A 21 1.18 7.92 -1.73
C ASN A 21 1.02 8.24 -3.22
N THR A 22 2.07 8.04 -3.99
CA THR A 22 2.09 8.32 -5.42
C THR A 22 2.52 7.08 -6.19
N VAL A 23 1.79 6.75 -7.24
CA VAL A 23 2.17 5.74 -8.23
C VAL A 23 2.63 6.47 -9.48
N LEU A 24 3.85 6.20 -9.93
CA LEU A 24 4.33 6.69 -11.23
C LEU A 24 3.89 5.73 -12.32
N MET A 25 3.31 6.28 -13.39
CA MET A 25 2.77 5.54 -14.51
C MET A 25 3.42 6.00 -15.82
N PRO A 26 3.96 5.08 -16.63
CA PRO A 26 4.65 5.43 -17.88
C PRO A 26 3.78 6.26 -18.82
N GLY A 27 4.34 7.36 -19.32
CA GLY A 27 3.67 8.28 -20.23
C GLY A 27 2.54 9.11 -19.61
N VAL A 28 2.39 9.09 -18.29
CA VAL A 28 1.41 9.88 -17.55
C VAL A 28 2.09 10.87 -16.61
N ASN A 29 2.95 10.37 -15.72
CA ASN A 29 3.63 11.15 -14.69
C ASN A 29 5.00 10.55 -14.29
N ASP A 30 5.58 9.71 -15.12
CA ASP A 30 6.85 9.03 -14.86
C ASP A 30 8.06 9.97 -14.81
N ASP A 31 7.93 11.15 -15.38
CA ASP A 31 8.92 12.23 -15.32
C ASP A 31 8.75 13.19 -14.12
N GLU A 32 7.69 13.03 -13.32
CA GLU A 32 7.36 13.96 -12.23
C GLU A 32 8.03 13.63 -10.88
N ALA A 33 8.80 12.54 -10.74
CA ALA A 33 9.36 12.10 -9.46
C ALA A 33 10.08 13.21 -8.67
N VAL A 34 10.96 13.95 -9.35
CA VAL A 34 11.74 15.05 -8.75
C VAL A 34 10.84 16.22 -8.36
N GLY A 35 9.90 16.59 -9.23
CA GLY A 35 8.95 17.69 -8.98
C GLY A 35 8.04 17.39 -7.79
N LEU A 36 7.50 16.17 -7.72
CA LEU A 36 6.66 15.72 -6.64
C LEU A 36 7.39 15.70 -5.29
N LEU A 37 8.67 15.25 -5.27
CA LEU A 37 9.44 15.26 -4.03
C LEU A 37 9.75 16.68 -3.56
N LYS A 38 10.15 17.58 -4.46
CA LYS A 38 10.37 19.00 -4.14
C LYS A 38 9.12 19.63 -3.54
N TRP A 39 7.99 19.47 -4.23
CA TRP A 39 6.70 19.96 -3.75
C TRP A 39 6.33 19.42 -2.38
N ALA A 40 6.51 18.11 -2.15
CA ALA A 40 6.17 17.51 -0.87
C ALA A 40 7.05 18.03 0.28
N LEU A 41 8.34 18.24 0.03
CA LEU A 41 9.28 18.84 0.99
C LEU A 41 8.88 20.29 1.32
N ASP A 42 8.58 21.10 0.30
CA ASP A 42 8.16 22.50 0.46
C ASP A 42 6.85 22.63 1.25
N GLU A 43 5.94 21.65 1.08
CA GLU A 43 4.64 21.61 1.78
C GLU A 43 4.70 20.91 3.15
N GLY A 44 5.86 20.38 3.58
CA GLY A 44 6.01 19.65 4.83
C GLY A 44 5.26 18.31 4.86
N LEU A 45 5.11 17.67 3.70
CA LEU A 45 4.41 16.40 3.52
C LEU A 45 5.39 15.24 3.43
N LYS A 46 4.97 14.05 3.85
CA LYS A 46 5.74 12.81 3.65
C LYS A 46 5.32 12.14 2.34
N LEU A 47 6.16 12.20 1.32
CA LEU A 47 5.92 11.52 0.05
C LEU A 47 6.37 10.06 0.10
N ARG A 48 5.57 9.17 -0.51
CA ARG A 48 5.91 7.77 -0.74
C ARG A 48 5.58 7.38 -2.16
N PHE A 49 6.57 6.88 -2.89
CA PHE A 49 6.38 6.27 -4.19
C PHE A 49 6.01 4.79 -4.01
N ILE A 50 5.00 4.33 -4.74
CA ILE A 50 4.51 2.95 -4.70
C ILE A 50 4.60 2.38 -6.11
N GLU A 51 5.22 1.22 -6.27
CA GLU A 51 5.15 0.49 -7.52
C GLU A 51 3.70 0.12 -7.87
N GLN A 52 3.34 0.31 -9.13
CA GLN A 52 2.03 -0.08 -9.64
C GLN A 52 1.82 -1.59 -9.45
N MET A 53 0.69 -1.96 -8.85
CA MET A 53 0.34 -3.34 -8.57
C MET A 53 -0.75 -3.85 -9.51
N PRO A 54 -0.82 -5.17 -9.80
CA PRO A 54 -1.86 -5.78 -10.63
C PRO A 54 -3.21 -5.85 -9.89
N LEU A 55 -3.77 -4.70 -9.55
CA LEU A 55 -5.03 -4.55 -8.81
C LEU A 55 -5.96 -3.51 -9.48
N ASP A 56 -5.72 -3.25 -10.75
CA ASP A 56 -6.55 -2.39 -11.59
C ASP A 56 -7.79 -3.14 -12.09
N ALA A 57 -8.91 -2.44 -12.17
CA ALA A 57 -10.18 -3.01 -12.63
C ALA A 57 -10.16 -3.41 -14.12
N GLY A 58 -9.28 -2.82 -14.91
CA GLY A 58 -9.17 -3.04 -16.35
C GLY A 58 -8.23 -4.17 -16.76
N GLY A 59 -7.44 -4.72 -15.83
CA GLY A 59 -6.44 -5.76 -16.14
C GLY A 59 -5.35 -5.29 -17.11
N VAL A 60 -5.04 -3.99 -17.12
CA VAL A 60 -4.06 -3.37 -18.02
C VAL A 60 -2.64 -3.33 -17.47
N TRP A 61 -2.46 -3.79 -16.21
CA TRP A 61 -1.14 -3.81 -15.60
C TRP A 61 -0.18 -4.71 -16.37
N ASP A 62 0.97 -4.17 -16.69
CA ASP A 62 2.07 -4.89 -17.32
C ASP A 62 3.36 -4.64 -16.55
N ARG A 63 3.95 -5.73 -16.06
CA ARG A 63 5.19 -5.69 -15.31
C ARG A 63 6.36 -5.11 -16.11
N SER A 64 6.39 -5.35 -17.42
CA SER A 64 7.50 -4.93 -18.28
C SER A 64 7.55 -3.42 -18.51
N THR A 65 6.44 -2.73 -18.28
CA THR A 65 6.31 -1.29 -18.53
C THR A 65 6.17 -0.47 -17.26
N MET A 66 5.96 -1.10 -16.08
CA MET A 66 5.78 -0.36 -14.83
C MET A 66 7.05 0.41 -14.43
N VAL A 67 6.87 1.57 -13.80
CA VAL A 67 7.98 2.29 -13.14
C VAL A 67 8.36 1.53 -11.86
N THR A 68 9.61 1.11 -11.78
CA THR A 68 10.14 0.35 -10.64
C THR A 68 10.71 1.26 -9.55
N ALA A 69 10.96 0.70 -8.36
CA ALA A 69 11.67 1.41 -7.30
C ALA A 69 13.06 1.87 -7.76
N ASP A 70 13.75 1.08 -8.60
CA ASP A 70 15.07 1.45 -9.12
C ASP A 70 14.98 2.63 -10.10
N ASP A 71 13.93 2.71 -10.92
CA ASP A 71 13.68 3.87 -11.80
C ASP A 71 13.43 5.13 -10.96
N VAL A 72 12.68 5.04 -9.86
CA VAL A 72 12.49 6.15 -8.92
C VAL A 72 13.84 6.62 -8.35
N PHE A 73 14.71 5.69 -7.92
CA PHE A 73 16.05 6.05 -7.44
C PHE A 73 16.88 6.71 -8.52
N HIS A 74 16.86 6.18 -9.75
CA HIS A 74 17.59 6.78 -10.88
C HIS A 74 17.12 8.20 -11.18
N ALA A 75 15.83 8.48 -11.04
CA ALA A 75 15.27 9.82 -11.22
C ALA A 75 15.66 10.78 -10.09
N LEU A 76 15.67 10.31 -8.84
CA LEU A 76 15.91 11.17 -7.67
C LEU A 76 17.39 11.43 -7.37
N ASN A 77 18.27 10.42 -7.50
CA ASN A 77 19.67 10.49 -7.11
C ASN A 77 20.51 11.62 -7.78
N PRO A 78 20.25 12.06 -9.02
CA PRO A 78 20.94 13.21 -9.59
C PRO A 78 20.66 14.55 -8.89
N VAL A 79 19.55 14.63 -8.15
CA VAL A 79 19.07 15.89 -7.53
C VAL A 79 19.15 15.84 -6.00
N PHE A 80 18.96 14.67 -5.41
CA PHE A 80 18.90 14.46 -3.95
C PHE A 80 19.91 13.42 -3.50
N SER A 81 20.58 13.66 -2.38
CA SER A 81 21.30 12.62 -1.66
C SER A 81 20.29 11.82 -0.82
N LEU A 82 20.17 10.52 -1.08
CA LEU A 82 19.27 9.64 -0.38
C LEU A 82 20.03 8.66 0.51
N THR A 83 19.78 8.69 1.83
CA THR A 83 20.43 7.80 2.79
C THR A 83 19.38 6.93 3.46
N ALA A 84 19.53 5.60 3.37
CA ALA A 84 18.56 4.67 3.95
C ALA A 84 18.43 4.88 5.46
N VAL A 85 17.18 4.89 5.95
CA VAL A 85 16.86 4.81 7.37
C VAL A 85 16.81 3.33 7.76
N GLU A 86 17.56 2.96 8.80
CA GLU A 86 17.60 1.58 9.28
C GLU A 86 16.25 1.14 9.89
N ALA A 87 16.02 -0.19 9.91
CA ALA A 87 14.93 -0.86 10.63
C ALA A 87 13.51 -0.51 10.18
N ARG A 88 13.15 -0.87 8.92
CA ARG A 88 11.77 -0.75 8.42
C ARG A 88 10.72 -1.53 9.24
N GLY A 89 11.08 -2.69 9.83
CA GLY A 89 10.11 -3.56 10.50
C GLY A 89 9.02 -4.06 9.55
N SER A 90 7.74 -4.02 9.99
CA SER A 90 6.56 -4.36 9.18
C SER A 90 6.05 -3.23 8.28
N ALA A 91 6.66 -2.04 8.33
CA ALA A 91 6.26 -0.89 7.52
C ALA A 91 6.40 -1.19 6.02
N PRO A 92 5.45 -0.76 5.17
CA PRO A 92 5.51 -1.02 3.73
C PRO A 92 6.61 -0.23 3.03
N ALA A 93 6.90 0.99 3.48
CA ALA A 93 7.88 1.87 2.87
C ALA A 93 9.27 1.65 3.47
N GLU A 94 10.27 1.55 2.61
CA GLU A 94 11.65 1.86 2.97
C GLU A 94 11.78 3.39 2.99
N GLU A 95 12.26 3.95 4.09
CA GLU A 95 12.42 5.40 4.22
C GLU A 95 13.88 5.81 3.98
N PHE A 96 14.06 6.96 3.31
CA PHE A 96 15.36 7.53 2.99
C PHE A 96 15.39 8.98 3.45
N LEU A 97 16.42 9.35 4.20
CA LEU A 97 16.71 10.75 4.52
C LEU A 97 17.05 11.49 3.22
N VAL A 98 16.47 12.67 3.03
CA VAL A 98 16.72 13.53 1.89
C VAL A 98 17.76 14.55 2.28
N ASN A 99 18.89 14.59 1.56
CA ASN A 99 19.99 15.56 1.77
C ASN A 99 20.52 15.60 3.22
N GLY A 100 20.52 14.45 3.90
CA GLY A 100 20.95 14.32 5.30
C GLY A 100 19.84 14.54 6.33
N GLY A 101 18.60 14.72 5.92
CA GLY A 101 17.44 14.81 6.81
C GLY A 101 17.20 16.23 7.39
N PRO A 102 16.19 16.40 8.26
CA PRO A 102 15.36 15.34 8.86
C PRO A 102 14.21 14.81 7.97
N GLU A 103 13.97 15.44 6.83
CA GLU A 103 12.89 15.04 5.90
C GLU A 103 13.21 13.68 5.26
N THR A 104 12.16 12.91 5.00
CA THR A 104 12.27 11.59 4.40
C THR A 104 11.37 11.42 3.18
N VAL A 105 11.81 10.57 2.26
CA VAL A 105 10.98 10.01 1.19
C VAL A 105 10.84 8.50 1.39
N GLY A 106 9.66 7.96 1.16
CA GLY A 106 9.40 6.52 1.24
C GLY A 106 9.35 5.87 -0.13
N ILE A 107 9.82 4.63 -0.23
CA ILE A 107 9.68 3.81 -1.45
C ILE A 107 9.06 2.47 -1.06
N ILE A 108 7.97 2.11 -1.74
CA ILE A 108 7.21 0.87 -1.52
C ILE A 108 7.37 -0.01 -2.77
N ALA A 109 8.44 -0.80 -2.79
CA ALA A 109 8.76 -1.74 -3.86
C ALA A 109 7.92 -3.03 -3.71
N SER A 110 6.60 -2.90 -3.89
CA SER A 110 5.64 -3.99 -3.63
C SER A 110 5.74 -5.14 -4.64
N VAL A 111 6.31 -4.90 -5.81
CA VAL A 111 6.44 -5.86 -6.92
C VAL A 111 7.87 -6.36 -7.06
N THR A 112 8.86 -5.43 -7.11
CA THR A 112 10.25 -5.81 -7.37
C THR A 112 10.98 -6.30 -6.12
N ARG A 113 10.66 -5.74 -4.94
CA ARG A 113 11.26 -6.09 -3.64
C ARG A 113 10.19 -6.27 -2.57
N PRO A 114 9.30 -7.29 -2.70
CA PRO A 114 8.18 -7.49 -1.80
C PRO A 114 8.64 -7.77 -0.37
N PHE A 115 7.95 -7.15 0.59
CA PHE A 115 8.25 -7.21 2.04
C PHE A 115 7.29 -8.16 2.78
N CYS A 116 6.75 -9.15 2.11
CA CYS A 116 5.69 -10.05 2.62
C CYS A 116 6.08 -10.82 3.88
N GLY A 117 7.36 -11.20 4.03
CA GLY A 117 7.85 -11.95 5.19
C GLY A 117 7.72 -11.21 6.53
N SER A 118 7.68 -9.87 6.50
CA SER A 118 7.50 -9.02 7.70
C SER A 118 6.11 -8.38 7.79
N CYS A 119 5.20 -8.72 6.88
CA CYS A 119 3.90 -8.08 6.78
C CYS A 119 2.92 -8.61 7.85
N ASP A 120 2.44 -7.74 8.72
CA ASP A 120 1.50 -8.02 9.82
C ASP A 120 0.05 -7.59 9.51
N ARG A 121 -0.25 -7.10 8.29
CA ARG A 121 -1.55 -6.50 7.94
C ARG A 121 -2.56 -7.54 7.50
N LEU A 122 -3.79 -7.35 7.95
CA LEU A 122 -5.01 -7.94 7.40
C LEU A 122 -5.84 -6.84 6.73
N ARG A 123 -6.80 -7.22 5.91
CA ARG A 123 -7.72 -6.28 5.26
C ARG A 123 -9.15 -6.68 5.50
N LEU A 124 -9.95 -5.69 5.86
CA LEU A 124 -11.41 -5.80 5.94
C LEU A 124 -11.99 -4.98 4.79
N THR A 125 -12.77 -5.61 3.95
CA THR A 125 -13.47 -4.94 2.84
C THR A 125 -14.75 -4.26 3.31
N SER A 126 -15.26 -3.30 2.54
CA SER A 126 -16.49 -2.58 2.88
C SER A 126 -17.73 -3.49 2.92
N ASP A 127 -17.71 -4.60 2.20
CA ASP A 127 -18.75 -5.63 2.21
C ASP A 127 -18.55 -6.71 3.29
N GLY A 128 -17.57 -6.53 4.19
CA GLY A 128 -17.39 -7.36 5.37
C GLY A 128 -16.60 -8.64 5.15
N GLN A 129 -15.74 -8.67 4.11
CA GLN A 129 -14.83 -9.80 3.87
C GLN A 129 -13.44 -9.54 4.47
N LEU A 130 -12.91 -10.49 5.22
CA LEU A 130 -11.56 -10.43 5.77
C LEU A 130 -10.57 -11.17 4.86
N ARG A 131 -9.46 -10.51 4.55
CA ARG A 131 -8.40 -11.01 3.65
C ARG A 131 -7.06 -11.05 4.38
N SER A 132 -6.28 -12.09 4.14
CA SER A 132 -4.93 -12.23 4.71
C SER A 132 -3.90 -11.33 4.03
N CYS A 133 -4.13 -10.95 2.79
CA CYS A 133 -3.23 -10.16 1.95
C CYS A 133 -4.01 -9.36 0.92
N LEU A 134 -3.40 -8.30 0.40
CA LEU A 134 -3.91 -7.52 -0.73
C LEU A 134 -4.17 -8.42 -1.96
N PHE A 135 -3.27 -9.38 -2.20
CA PHE A 135 -3.33 -10.33 -3.31
C PHE A 135 -4.03 -11.66 -2.96
N ALA A 136 -4.67 -11.76 -1.77
CA ALA A 136 -5.38 -12.98 -1.42
C ALA A 136 -6.53 -13.24 -2.40
N THR A 137 -6.66 -14.49 -2.85
CA THR A 137 -7.79 -14.94 -3.68
C THR A 137 -8.94 -15.51 -2.83
N LYS A 138 -8.67 -15.81 -1.55
CA LYS A 138 -9.66 -16.30 -0.60
C LYS A 138 -10.06 -15.19 0.37
N GLU A 139 -11.33 -15.19 0.73
CA GLU A 139 -11.93 -14.24 1.65
C GLU A 139 -12.64 -15.00 2.79
N MET A 140 -12.68 -14.39 3.97
CA MET A 140 -13.39 -14.91 5.13
C MET A 140 -14.54 -13.96 5.46
N ASP A 141 -15.77 -14.42 5.28
CA ASP A 141 -16.94 -13.60 5.51
C ASP A 141 -17.12 -13.31 7.01
N LEU A 142 -17.21 -12.03 7.37
CA LEU A 142 -17.58 -11.56 8.70
C LEU A 142 -18.99 -10.99 8.75
N ARG A 143 -19.53 -10.58 7.59
CA ARG A 143 -20.81 -9.90 7.52
C ARG A 143 -21.97 -10.82 7.95
N SER A 144 -21.98 -12.06 7.47
CA SER A 144 -23.03 -13.02 7.82
C SER A 144 -23.09 -13.28 9.33
N VAL A 145 -21.93 -13.39 9.98
CA VAL A 145 -21.86 -13.56 11.44
C VAL A 145 -22.50 -12.36 12.17
N LEU A 146 -22.21 -11.14 11.69
CA LEU A 146 -22.67 -9.92 12.34
C LEU A 146 -24.15 -9.60 12.06
N ARG A 147 -24.65 -9.92 10.85
CA ARG A 147 -25.92 -9.41 10.34
C ARG A 147 -26.99 -10.46 10.14
N GLU A 148 -26.60 -11.73 9.93
CA GLU A 148 -27.51 -12.79 9.51
C GLU A 148 -27.62 -13.93 10.53
N SER A 149 -26.68 -14.02 11.51
CA SER A 149 -26.76 -15.00 12.58
C SER A 149 -27.70 -14.54 13.69
N ASP A 150 -28.51 -15.46 14.21
CA ASP A 150 -29.35 -15.29 15.38
C ASP A 150 -28.62 -15.60 16.69
N ASP A 151 -27.33 -15.89 16.65
CA ASP A 151 -26.50 -16.20 17.81
C ASP A 151 -26.41 -15.01 18.78
N SER A 152 -26.09 -15.34 20.06
CA SER A 152 -25.78 -14.30 21.04
C SER A 152 -24.58 -13.45 20.65
N ASP A 153 -24.49 -12.23 21.16
CA ASP A 153 -23.35 -11.33 20.90
C ASP A 153 -22.02 -11.96 21.33
N GLU A 154 -22.02 -12.77 22.39
CA GLU A 154 -20.83 -13.48 22.86
C GLU A 154 -20.39 -14.54 21.85
N ALA A 155 -21.31 -15.34 21.32
CA ALA A 155 -21.03 -16.34 20.30
C ALA A 155 -20.54 -15.69 19.00
N LYS A 156 -21.16 -14.58 18.56
CA LYS A 156 -20.70 -13.80 17.40
C LYS A 156 -19.28 -13.28 17.59
N ARG A 157 -18.94 -12.73 18.75
CA ARG A 157 -17.58 -12.26 19.06
C ARG A 157 -16.56 -13.38 19.01
N ALA A 158 -16.90 -14.55 19.57
CA ALA A 158 -16.03 -15.72 19.56
C ALA A 158 -15.77 -16.21 18.12
N GLU A 159 -16.82 -16.29 17.28
CA GLU A 159 -16.68 -16.69 15.88
C GLU A 159 -15.86 -15.68 15.07
N ILE A 160 -16.08 -14.37 15.27
CA ILE A 160 -15.27 -13.32 14.62
C ILE A 160 -13.81 -13.45 15.01
N ALA A 161 -13.50 -13.61 16.29
CA ALA A 161 -12.14 -13.80 16.77
C ALA A 161 -11.47 -15.03 16.13
N LEU A 162 -12.22 -16.13 16.03
CA LEU A 162 -11.77 -17.35 15.37
C LEU A 162 -11.45 -17.11 13.88
N ARG A 163 -12.31 -16.38 13.16
CA ARG A 163 -12.11 -16.04 11.74
C ARG A 163 -10.90 -15.14 11.54
N PHE A 164 -10.69 -14.15 12.40
CA PHE A 164 -9.48 -13.34 12.40
C PHE A 164 -8.22 -14.19 12.59
N GLY A 165 -8.22 -15.08 13.60
CA GLY A 165 -7.12 -16.00 13.86
C GLY A 165 -6.81 -16.90 12.66
N LYS A 166 -7.82 -17.54 12.08
CA LYS A 166 -7.68 -18.38 10.89
C LYS A 166 -7.11 -17.59 9.70
N THR A 167 -7.59 -16.38 9.48
CA THR A 167 -7.11 -15.53 8.39
C THR A 167 -5.66 -15.10 8.62
N ALA A 168 -5.28 -14.73 9.84
CA ALA A 168 -3.89 -14.40 10.18
C ALA A 168 -2.94 -15.58 9.97
N LEU A 169 -3.32 -16.77 10.40
CA LEU A 169 -2.55 -17.99 10.22
C LEU A 169 -2.44 -18.43 8.74
N SER A 170 -3.37 -18.00 7.89
CA SER A 170 -3.34 -18.30 6.45
C SER A 170 -2.42 -17.39 5.64
N LYS A 171 -1.71 -16.44 6.29
CA LYS A 171 -0.76 -15.57 5.60
C LYS A 171 0.39 -16.38 5.02
N LEU A 172 0.68 -16.13 3.74
CA LEU A 172 1.83 -16.71 3.06
C LEU A 172 3.06 -15.81 3.25
N PRO A 173 4.28 -16.38 3.20
CA PRO A 173 5.52 -15.61 3.28
C PRO A 173 5.76 -14.71 2.07
N GLY A 174 4.96 -14.86 1.00
CA GLY A 174 4.95 -14.05 -0.20
C GLY A 174 3.58 -14.05 -0.85
N HIS A 175 3.30 -13.06 -1.68
CA HIS A 175 2.06 -12.98 -2.46
C HIS A 175 2.17 -13.67 -3.84
N GLY A 176 3.34 -14.22 -4.17
CA GLY A 176 3.56 -14.98 -5.41
C GLY A 176 3.62 -14.16 -6.70
N ILE A 177 3.67 -12.82 -6.65
CA ILE A 177 3.65 -11.97 -7.87
C ILE A 177 4.84 -12.24 -8.81
N ASN A 178 5.90 -12.83 -8.28
CA ASN A 178 7.10 -13.22 -9.03
C ASN A 178 7.05 -14.69 -9.50
N ASP A 179 5.99 -15.41 -9.19
CA ASP A 179 5.77 -16.79 -9.59
C ASP A 179 4.96 -16.83 -10.89
N PRO A 180 5.34 -17.70 -11.87
CA PRO A 180 4.56 -17.85 -13.11
C PRO A 180 3.11 -18.31 -12.89
N SER A 181 2.80 -18.90 -11.73
CA SER A 181 1.44 -19.31 -11.35
C SER A 181 0.63 -18.20 -10.67
N PHE A 182 1.15 -16.98 -10.55
CA PHE A 182 0.45 -15.87 -9.93
C PHE A 182 -0.89 -15.57 -10.64
N ILE A 183 -1.94 -15.58 -9.86
CA ILE A 183 -3.28 -15.22 -10.32
C ILE A 183 -3.62 -13.83 -9.76
N GLN A 184 -3.86 -12.89 -10.65
CA GLN A 184 -4.33 -11.57 -10.27
C GLN A 184 -5.67 -11.68 -9.53
N PRO A 185 -5.85 -11.02 -8.37
CA PRO A 185 -7.13 -11.01 -7.67
C PRO A 185 -8.24 -10.39 -8.54
N ALA A 186 -9.44 -10.97 -8.47
CA ALA A 186 -10.59 -10.48 -9.21
C ALA A 186 -11.08 -9.11 -8.71
N ARG A 187 -10.80 -8.76 -7.46
CA ARG A 187 -11.21 -7.47 -6.89
C ARG A 187 -10.15 -6.39 -7.17
N PRO A 188 -10.54 -5.23 -7.70
CA PRO A 188 -9.65 -4.08 -7.83
C PRO A 188 -9.33 -3.45 -6.47
N MET A 189 -8.30 -2.61 -6.43
CA MET A 189 -7.84 -1.92 -5.22
C MET A 189 -8.98 -1.19 -4.49
N SER A 190 -9.85 -0.51 -5.21
CA SER A 190 -11.00 0.22 -4.67
C SER A 190 -12.03 -0.66 -3.94
N ALA A 191 -12.08 -1.96 -4.26
CA ALA A 191 -13.00 -2.91 -3.63
C ALA A 191 -12.39 -3.68 -2.45
N ILE A 192 -11.12 -3.45 -2.13
CA ILE A 192 -10.40 -4.17 -1.06
C ILE A 192 -9.80 -3.23 -0.01
N GLY A 193 -10.27 -2.00 0.05
CA GLY A 193 -9.87 -1.02 1.06
C GLY A 193 -8.49 -0.40 0.81
N GLY A 194 -8.21 -0.02 -0.44
CA GLY A 194 -6.99 0.67 -0.86
C GLY A 194 -7.29 2.00 -1.47
#